data_5729cd30f57efbd6cfa13508a70166c2
#
_entry.id   5729cd30f57efbd6cfa13508a70166c2
#
_cell.length_a   1.000
_cell.length_b   1.000
_cell.length_c   1.000
_cell.angle_alpha   90.00
_cell.angle_beta   90.00
_cell.angle_gamma   90.00
#
_symmetry.space_group_name_H-M   'P 1'
#
loop_
_entity.id
_entity.type
_entity.pdbx_description
1 polymer ?
#
loop_
_entity_poly.entity_id
_entity_poly.type
_entity_poly.pdbx_seq_one_letter_code
_entity_poly.pdbx_strand_id
1 'polypeptide(L)'
;RYALVESDSMALEEQNALIRELELPVAMLVYSGGKSIHAIIKIDAPDYSEYRKRVDYLYNICHKNGLEIDKQNRNPSRLSRLPGVMRNGRKQYIIDTNIGKESFTEWQDWIESINDDMPEVENLADEWDNLPELSPPLIDGVLRKGHKMLLAGPSKAGKSFALIQLCIAIAEGKDWFGFKCAQGKVIYVNLELDKASCKHRFKDVYNALNLKADNISNIDMWHLRGKSVPMDKLAPKLIRRAQKKDYIAVIIDPIYKIITGDENSADQMAYFCNQFDKVCSEVGCAVIYCHHHSKGSQGGKKSMDRASGSGVFARDPDALLDLTELEITDSIRKSEEDKLICSVCLEWILRFNPNFKESASRDDLFSAAKMREHALKELSEASYKLMCADISS
;
A
#
# COMPACT_ATOMS: atom_id res chain seq x y z
N ARG A 1 -9.40 -42.87 -7.52
CA ARG A 1 -10.14 -42.21 -8.62
C ARG A 1 -11.25 -41.29 -8.12
N TYR A 2 -11.98 -41.69 -7.06
CA TYR A 2 -13.15 -40.97 -6.57
C TYR A 2 -13.05 -40.68 -5.08
N ALA A 3 -13.69 -39.60 -4.63
CA ALA A 3 -13.93 -39.29 -3.23
C ALA A 3 -15.42 -39.22 -2.95
N LEU A 4 -15.81 -39.41 -1.68
CA LEU A 4 -17.19 -39.28 -1.24
C LEU A 4 -17.37 -37.94 -0.52
N VAL A 5 -18.34 -37.16 -0.97
CA VAL A 5 -18.85 -35.98 -0.27
C VAL A 5 -20.28 -36.31 0.20
N GLU A 6 -20.51 -36.22 1.50
CA GLU A 6 -21.83 -36.38 2.11
C GLU A 6 -21.92 -35.57 3.41
N SER A 7 -23.12 -35.22 3.80
CA SER A 7 -23.41 -34.57 5.10
C SER A 7 -24.56 -35.30 5.81
N ASP A 8 -24.37 -35.59 7.09
CA ASP A 8 -25.42 -36.15 7.95
C ASP A 8 -26.16 -35.09 8.79
N SER A 9 -25.70 -33.85 8.76
CA SER A 9 -26.19 -32.73 9.58
C SER A 9 -27.11 -31.76 8.83
N MET A 10 -27.01 -31.72 7.49
CA MET A 10 -27.72 -30.73 6.65
C MET A 10 -28.98 -31.33 5.99
N ALA A 11 -29.95 -30.47 5.66
CA ALA A 11 -31.14 -30.89 4.89
C ALA A 11 -30.76 -31.37 3.46
N LEU A 12 -31.50 -32.32 2.91
CA LEU A 12 -31.19 -32.92 1.60
C LEU A 12 -31.21 -31.89 0.46
N GLU A 13 -32.18 -30.98 0.50
CA GLU A 13 -32.32 -29.90 -0.46
C GLU A 13 -31.12 -28.97 -0.46
N GLU A 14 -30.62 -28.63 0.72
CA GLU A 14 -29.46 -27.75 0.94
C GLU A 14 -28.16 -28.44 0.47
N GLN A 15 -27.98 -29.74 0.81
CA GLN A 15 -26.86 -30.53 0.29
C GLN A 15 -26.83 -30.53 -1.24
N ASN A 16 -28.00 -30.80 -1.88
CA ASN A 16 -28.11 -30.84 -3.34
C ASN A 16 -27.84 -29.46 -3.97
N ALA A 17 -28.34 -28.39 -3.36
CA ALA A 17 -28.11 -27.02 -3.85
C ALA A 17 -26.62 -26.65 -3.82
N LEU A 18 -25.94 -26.83 -2.69
CA LEU A 18 -24.53 -26.53 -2.54
C LEU A 18 -23.61 -27.37 -3.43
N ILE A 19 -23.90 -28.66 -3.59
CA ILE A 19 -23.15 -29.56 -4.50
C ILE A 19 -23.20 -29.00 -5.93
N ARG A 20 -24.35 -28.52 -6.37
CA ARG A 20 -24.52 -27.94 -7.72
C ARG A 20 -23.96 -26.53 -7.85
N GLU A 21 -24.18 -25.69 -6.86
CA GLU A 21 -23.64 -24.30 -6.81
C GLU A 21 -22.12 -24.30 -6.87
N LEU A 22 -21.48 -25.23 -6.15
CA LEU A 22 -20.03 -25.41 -6.17
C LEU A 22 -19.52 -26.11 -7.43
N GLU A 23 -20.37 -26.43 -8.40
CA GLU A 23 -20.00 -27.10 -9.66
C GLU A 23 -19.07 -28.32 -9.44
N LEU A 24 -19.28 -29.06 -8.31
CA LEU A 24 -18.43 -30.20 -7.99
C LEU A 24 -18.40 -31.21 -9.13
N PRO A 25 -17.23 -31.82 -9.48
CA PRO A 25 -17.09 -32.74 -10.58
C PRO A 25 -17.66 -34.11 -10.20
N VAL A 26 -18.98 -34.20 -10.11
CA VAL A 26 -19.70 -35.37 -9.63
C VAL A 26 -19.84 -36.41 -10.74
N ALA A 27 -19.36 -37.60 -10.48
CA ALA A 27 -19.62 -38.77 -11.35
C ALA A 27 -21.04 -39.30 -11.13
N MET A 28 -21.50 -39.36 -9.88
CA MET A 28 -22.83 -39.90 -9.53
C MET A 28 -23.31 -39.26 -8.22
N LEU A 29 -24.57 -38.88 -8.20
CA LEU A 29 -25.28 -38.38 -7.02
C LEU A 29 -26.34 -39.38 -6.58
N VAL A 30 -26.24 -39.87 -5.34
CA VAL A 30 -27.08 -40.98 -4.85
C VAL A 30 -27.81 -40.55 -3.58
N TYR A 31 -29.13 -40.71 -3.56
CA TYR A 31 -29.89 -40.60 -2.32
C TYR A 31 -29.63 -41.83 -1.44
N SER A 32 -29.19 -41.64 -0.23
CA SER A 32 -28.72 -42.67 0.70
C SER A 32 -29.85 -43.50 1.34
N GLY A 33 -31.11 -43.17 1.07
CA GLY A 33 -32.28 -43.77 1.76
C GLY A 33 -32.46 -43.25 3.18
N GLY A 34 -31.85 -42.13 3.54
CA GLY A 34 -31.88 -41.58 4.88
C GLY A 34 -31.73 -40.06 4.89
N LYS A 35 -30.67 -39.56 5.54
CA LYS A 35 -30.43 -38.15 5.79
C LYS A 35 -29.44 -37.47 4.84
N SER A 36 -28.73 -38.27 4.00
CA SER A 36 -27.65 -37.73 3.20
C SER A 36 -27.79 -38.03 1.72
N ILE A 37 -27.15 -37.17 0.92
CA ILE A 37 -26.86 -37.40 -0.48
C ILE A 37 -25.37 -37.76 -0.57
N HIS A 38 -25.05 -38.84 -1.26
CA HIS A 38 -23.71 -39.29 -1.55
C HIS A 38 -23.28 -38.77 -2.92
N ALA A 39 -22.41 -37.75 -2.94
CA ALA A 39 -21.79 -37.29 -4.16
C ALA A 39 -20.44 -37.99 -4.35
N ILE A 40 -20.34 -38.75 -5.44
CA ILE A 40 -19.12 -39.43 -5.85
C ILE A 40 -18.33 -38.46 -6.74
N ILE A 41 -17.29 -37.88 -6.20
CA ILE A 41 -16.49 -36.82 -6.85
C ILE A 41 -15.32 -37.44 -7.61
N LYS A 42 -15.13 -37.04 -8.85
CA LYS A 42 -13.98 -37.39 -9.67
C LYS A 42 -12.74 -36.70 -9.10
N ILE A 43 -11.70 -37.44 -8.70
CA ILE A 43 -10.44 -36.93 -8.19
C ILE A 43 -9.29 -37.15 -9.16
N ASP A 44 -9.30 -38.30 -9.84
CA ASP A 44 -8.37 -38.75 -10.89
C ASP A 44 -6.87 -38.45 -10.59
N ALA A 45 -6.48 -38.62 -9.33
CA ALA A 45 -5.12 -38.42 -8.90
C ALA A 45 -4.22 -39.60 -9.35
N PRO A 46 -2.95 -39.32 -9.75
CA PRO A 46 -2.03 -40.36 -10.21
C PRO A 46 -1.54 -41.29 -9.08
N ASP A 47 -1.45 -40.78 -7.86
CA ASP A 47 -0.97 -41.50 -6.68
C ASP A 47 -1.76 -41.14 -5.42
N TYR A 48 -1.40 -41.80 -4.30
CA TYR A 48 -2.08 -41.59 -3.01
C TYR A 48 -1.75 -40.21 -2.39
N SER A 49 -0.55 -39.70 -2.58
CA SER A 49 -0.14 -38.40 -2.04
C SER A 49 -0.95 -37.29 -2.70
N GLU A 50 -1.04 -37.34 -4.01
CA GLU A 50 -1.84 -36.38 -4.80
C GLU A 50 -3.34 -36.52 -4.51
N TYR A 51 -3.85 -37.75 -4.37
CA TYR A 51 -5.22 -37.99 -3.94
C TYR A 51 -5.54 -37.26 -2.61
N ARG A 52 -4.66 -37.40 -1.62
CA ARG A 52 -4.84 -36.73 -0.32
C ARG A 52 -4.88 -35.22 -0.43
N LYS A 53 -3.99 -34.63 -1.20
CA LYS A 53 -3.97 -33.17 -1.43
C LYS A 53 -5.28 -32.69 -2.09
N ARG A 54 -5.72 -33.36 -3.14
CA ARG A 54 -6.96 -33.03 -3.88
C ARG A 54 -8.19 -33.17 -3.00
N VAL A 55 -8.29 -34.23 -2.21
CA VAL A 55 -9.42 -34.43 -1.26
C VAL A 55 -9.39 -33.38 -0.16
N ASP A 56 -8.22 -33.04 0.37
CA ASP A 56 -8.09 -32.00 1.39
C ASP A 56 -8.48 -30.62 0.84
N TYR A 57 -8.08 -30.31 -0.39
CA TYR A 57 -8.50 -29.09 -1.08
C TYR A 57 -10.02 -29.06 -1.29
N LEU A 58 -10.60 -30.13 -1.85
CA LEU A 58 -12.05 -30.28 -2.05
C LEU A 58 -12.82 -30.01 -0.74
N TYR A 59 -12.42 -30.67 0.34
CA TYR A 59 -13.11 -30.56 1.62
C TYR A 59 -12.98 -29.16 2.23
N ASN A 60 -11.85 -28.49 2.06
CA ASN A 60 -11.66 -27.11 2.49
C ASN A 60 -12.60 -26.15 1.75
N ILE A 61 -12.73 -26.30 0.41
CA ILE A 61 -13.63 -25.47 -0.39
C ILE A 61 -15.09 -25.72 0.01
N CYS A 62 -15.51 -26.97 0.12
CA CYS A 62 -16.84 -27.32 0.57
C CYS A 62 -17.17 -26.72 1.94
N HIS A 63 -16.25 -26.84 2.90
CA HIS A 63 -16.43 -26.32 4.25
C HIS A 63 -16.50 -24.79 4.28
N LYS A 64 -15.64 -24.09 3.52
CA LYS A 64 -15.67 -22.62 3.40
C LYS A 64 -17.00 -22.10 2.87
N ASN A 65 -17.66 -22.88 2.01
CA ASN A 65 -18.93 -22.52 1.40
C ASN A 65 -20.15 -23.14 2.13
N GLY A 66 -19.98 -23.61 3.35
CA GLY A 66 -21.07 -24.06 4.21
C GLY A 66 -21.53 -25.50 3.99
N LEU A 67 -20.89 -26.27 3.12
CA LEU A 67 -21.19 -27.71 2.95
C LEU A 67 -20.42 -28.49 4.04
N GLU A 68 -21.13 -28.87 5.10
CA GLU A 68 -20.58 -29.68 6.19
C GLU A 68 -20.38 -31.13 5.75
N ILE A 69 -19.14 -31.59 5.69
CA ILE A 69 -18.78 -32.93 5.24
C ILE A 69 -18.33 -33.81 6.39
N ASP A 70 -18.75 -35.10 6.39
CA ASP A 70 -18.18 -36.11 7.28
C ASP A 70 -16.71 -36.36 6.96
N LYS A 71 -15.82 -35.90 7.87
CA LYS A 71 -14.35 -36.01 7.76
C LYS A 71 -13.85 -37.47 7.68
N GLN A 72 -14.64 -38.44 8.08
CA GLN A 72 -14.29 -39.87 7.96
C GLN A 72 -14.22 -40.34 6.49
N ASN A 73 -14.86 -39.63 5.57
CA ASN A 73 -14.87 -39.92 4.15
C ASN A 73 -13.58 -39.63 3.39
N ARG A 74 -12.53 -39.12 4.07
CA ARG A 74 -11.19 -38.86 3.48
C ARG A 74 -10.45 -40.16 3.03
N ASN A 75 -10.96 -41.31 3.41
CA ASN A 75 -10.34 -42.58 3.06
C ASN A 75 -10.76 -43.04 1.65
N PRO A 76 -9.83 -43.33 0.72
CA PRO A 76 -10.12 -43.78 -0.62
C PRO A 76 -10.85 -45.13 -0.68
N SER A 77 -10.82 -45.91 0.42
CA SER A 77 -11.54 -47.19 0.57
C SER A 77 -12.96 -47.03 1.13
N ARG A 78 -13.42 -45.77 1.32
CA ARG A 78 -14.75 -45.54 1.88
C ARG A 78 -15.84 -46.06 0.93
N LEU A 79 -16.72 -46.88 1.46
CA LEU A 79 -17.86 -47.43 0.71
C LEU A 79 -18.98 -46.40 0.62
N SER A 80 -19.55 -46.27 -0.57
CA SER A 80 -20.74 -45.47 -0.82
C SER A 80 -21.99 -46.35 -0.86
N ARG A 81 -23.14 -45.72 -1.04
CA ARG A 81 -24.43 -46.40 -1.13
C ARG A 81 -24.65 -46.98 -2.52
N LEU A 82 -25.26 -48.19 -2.56
CA LEU A 82 -25.57 -48.88 -3.80
C LEU A 82 -27.00 -48.52 -4.23
N PRO A 83 -27.18 -47.86 -5.39
CA PRO A 83 -28.51 -47.58 -5.94
C PRO A 83 -29.32 -48.84 -6.18
N GLY A 84 -30.64 -48.76 -6.04
CA GLY A 84 -31.55 -49.87 -6.24
C GLY A 84 -31.85 -50.73 -5.00
N VAL A 85 -31.05 -50.58 -3.94
CA VAL A 85 -31.21 -51.36 -2.68
C VAL A 85 -32.10 -50.62 -1.69
N MET A 86 -32.92 -51.39 -0.96
CA MET A 86 -33.74 -50.86 0.13
C MET A 86 -32.94 -50.71 1.42
N ARG A 87 -33.12 -49.59 2.12
CA ARG A 87 -32.57 -49.32 3.45
C ARG A 87 -33.67 -48.78 4.35
N ASN A 88 -33.93 -49.43 5.46
CA ASN A 88 -34.94 -48.99 6.44
C ASN A 88 -36.30 -48.64 5.77
N GLY A 89 -36.74 -49.44 4.81
CA GLY A 89 -38.00 -49.21 4.08
C GLY A 89 -37.97 -48.17 2.98
N ARG A 90 -36.81 -47.49 2.77
CA ARG A 90 -36.64 -46.50 1.71
C ARG A 90 -35.67 -46.97 0.64
N LYS A 91 -36.02 -46.75 -0.65
CA LYS A 91 -35.20 -47.13 -1.79
C LYS A 91 -34.09 -46.13 -2.00
N GLN A 92 -32.84 -46.61 -2.13
CA GLN A 92 -31.71 -45.81 -2.56
C GLN A 92 -31.79 -45.69 -4.09
N TYR A 93 -31.56 -44.46 -4.61
CA TYR A 93 -31.65 -44.23 -6.06
C TYR A 93 -30.65 -43.18 -6.51
N ILE A 94 -30.31 -43.19 -7.80
CA ILE A 94 -29.50 -42.18 -8.44
C ILE A 94 -30.36 -40.94 -8.63
N ILE A 95 -29.86 -39.80 -8.11
CA ILE A 95 -30.49 -38.51 -8.32
C ILE A 95 -30.03 -37.93 -9.65
N ASP A 96 -28.72 -38.02 -9.94
CA ASP A 96 -28.12 -37.46 -11.14
C ASP A 96 -26.75 -38.10 -11.42
N THR A 97 -26.22 -37.89 -12.64
CA THR A 97 -24.90 -38.35 -13.04
C THR A 97 -24.17 -37.29 -13.87
N ASN A 98 -22.85 -37.24 -13.73
CA ASN A 98 -21.99 -36.32 -14.49
C ASN A 98 -22.49 -34.87 -14.46
N ILE A 99 -22.68 -34.32 -13.26
CA ILE A 99 -23.02 -32.91 -13.02
C ILE A 99 -21.78 -32.14 -12.58
N GLY A 100 -21.85 -30.81 -12.73
CA GLY A 100 -20.73 -29.91 -12.44
C GLY A 100 -19.62 -30.03 -13.50
N LYS A 101 -18.40 -29.70 -13.11
CA LYS A 101 -17.25 -29.77 -14.03
C LYS A 101 -16.89 -31.17 -14.43
N GLU A 102 -16.25 -31.32 -15.60
CA GLU A 102 -15.97 -32.66 -16.16
C GLU A 102 -14.87 -33.39 -15.39
N SER A 103 -13.90 -32.65 -14.84
CA SER A 103 -12.73 -33.18 -14.11
C SER A 103 -12.42 -32.38 -12.84
N PHE A 104 -11.59 -32.95 -11.94
CA PHE A 104 -11.10 -32.25 -10.77
C PHE A 104 -10.25 -31.05 -11.16
N THR A 105 -9.41 -31.17 -12.16
CA THR A 105 -8.53 -30.07 -12.60
C THR A 105 -9.36 -28.90 -13.13
N GLU A 106 -10.32 -29.16 -14.01
CA GLU A 106 -11.20 -28.10 -14.50
C GLU A 106 -12.01 -27.44 -13.38
N TRP A 107 -12.45 -28.23 -12.39
CA TRP A 107 -13.15 -27.69 -11.22
C TRP A 107 -12.21 -26.83 -10.37
N GLN A 108 -10.98 -27.26 -10.15
CA GLN A 108 -10.00 -26.50 -9.38
C GLN A 108 -9.68 -25.19 -10.08
N ASP A 109 -9.41 -25.21 -11.39
CA ASP A 109 -9.15 -24.01 -12.19
C ASP A 109 -10.33 -23.04 -12.12
N TRP A 110 -11.55 -23.56 -12.19
CA TRP A 110 -12.77 -22.74 -12.06
C TRP A 110 -12.92 -22.12 -10.68
N ILE A 111 -12.68 -22.86 -9.59
CA ILE A 111 -12.70 -22.33 -8.22
C ILE A 111 -11.62 -21.25 -8.03
N GLU A 112 -10.44 -21.49 -8.58
CA GLU A 112 -9.33 -20.51 -8.51
C GLU A 112 -9.70 -19.25 -9.30
N SER A 113 -10.30 -19.38 -10.49
CA SER A 113 -10.72 -18.24 -11.31
C SER A 113 -11.82 -17.38 -10.67
N ILE A 114 -12.78 -17.99 -9.95
CA ILE A 114 -13.83 -17.23 -9.23
C ILE A 114 -13.23 -16.42 -8.06
N ASN A 115 -12.19 -16.96 -7.44
CA ASN A 115 -11.52 -16.30 -6.30
C ASN A 115 -10.30 -15.48 -6.72
N ASP A 116 -10.02 -15.42 -8.02
CA ASP A 116 -8.93 -14.64 -8.56
C ASP A 116 -9.38 -13.18 -8.68
N ASP A 117 -8.89 -12.34 -7.75
CA ASP A 117 -9.08 -10.89 -7.73
C ASP A 117 -7.88 -10.14 -8.34
N MET A 118 -6.97 -10.90 -8.98
CA MET A 118 -5.80 -10.30 -9.63
C MET A 118 -6.20 -9.66 -10.98
N PRO A 119 -5.53 -8.57 -11.37
CA PRO A 119 -5.73 -7.96 -12.68
C PRO A 119 -5.44 -8.94 -13.82
N GLU A 120 -6.17 -8.82 -14.90
CA GLU A 120 -5.89 -9.59 -16.12
C GLU A 120 -4.50 -9.29 -16.67
N VAL A 121 -3.91 -10.32 -17.33
CA VAL A 121 -2.62 -10.16 -18.01
C VAL A 121 -2.85 -9.45 -19.33
N GLU A 122 -2.21 -8.30 -19.52
CA GLU A 122 -2.29 -7.49 -20.72
C GLU A 122 -1.14 -7.83 -21.69
N ASN A 123 -1.43 -7.79 -23.00
CA ASN A 123 -0.40 -7.93 -24.01
C ASN A 123 0.08 -6.56 -24.48
N LEU A 124 1.36 -6.25 -24.28
CA LEU A 124 1.94 -4.98 -24.66
C LEU A 124 1.73 -4.61 -26.15
N ALA A 125 1.61 -5.60 -27.03
CA ALA A 125 1.37 -5.36 -28.45
C ALA A 125 0.00 -4.71 -28.72
N ASP A 126 -0.99 -4.95 -27.87
CA ASP A 126 -2.35 -4.43 -28.05
C ASP A 126 -2.41 -2.90 -27.83
N GLU A 127 -1.48 -2.37 -27.04
CA GLU A 127 -1.44 -0.95 -26.67
C GLU A 127 -0.20 -0.21 -27.25
N TRP A 128 0.68 -0.91 -27.98
CA TRP A 128 1.97 -0.37 -28.42
C TRP A 128 1.87 0.95 -29.19
N ASP A 129 0.88 1.08 -30.06
CA ASP A 129 0.67 2.27 -30.89
C ASP A 129 -0.19 3.35 -30.18
N ASN A 130 -0.74 3.02 -29.02
CA ASN A 130 -1.61 3.92 -28.25
C ASN A 130 -1.43 3.67 -26.73
N LEU A 131 -0.22 3.92 -26.23
CA LEU A 131 0.11 3.76 -24.82
C LEU A 131 -0.77 4.65 -23.92
N PRO A 132 -1.16 4.17 -22.75
CA PRO A 132 -1.91 4.97 -21.78
C PRO A 132 -1.10 6.19 -21.34
N GLU A 133 -1.79 7.31 -21.12
CA GLU A 133 -1.15 8.53 -20.64
C GLU A 133 -0.56 8.32 -19.23
N LEU A 134 0.62 8.88 -19.02
CA LEU A 134 1.23 8.89 -17.69
C LEU A 134 0.37 9.68 -16.71
N SER A 135 0.26 9.22 -15.48
CA SER A 135 -0.41 9.97 -14.41
C SER A 135 0.10 11.41 -14.32
N PRO A 136 -0.78 12.41 -14.16
CA PRO A 136 -0.38 13.81 -14.15
C PRO A 136 0.59 14.10 -12.97
N PRO A 137 1.53 15.02 -13.15
CA PRO A 137 2.45 15.41 -12.09
C PRO A 137 1.70 16.04 -10.93
N LEU A 138 2.03 15.65 -9.71
CA LEU A 138 1.65 16.34 -8.48
C LEU A 138 2.70 17.41 -8.12
N ILE A 139 3.97 17.03 -8.18
CA ILE A 139 5.12 17.92 -8.04
C ILE A 139 5.92 17.74 -9.33
N ASP A 140 6.00 18.77 -10.13
CA ASP A 140 6.59 18.71 -11.46
C ASP A 140 8.06 18.25 -11.40
N GLY A 141 8.39 17.24 -12.22
CA GLY A 141 9.71 16.61 -12.23
C GLY A 141 10.07 15.76 -11.00
N VAL A 142 9.19 15.65 -9.99
CA VAL A 142 9.48 14.94 -8.73
C VAL A 142 8.51 13.80 -8.45
N LEU A 143 7.20 14.06 -8.47
CA LEU A 143 6.18 13.08 -8.05
C LEU A 143 4.93 13.19 -8.91
N ARG A 144 4.40 12.04 -9.34
CA ARG A 144 3.11 11.94 -10.03
C ARG A 144 1.98 11.54 -9.08
N LYS A 145 0.74 11.78 -9.47
CA LYS A 145 -0.43 11.19 -8.80
C LYS A 145 -0.35 9.66 -8.90
N GLY A 146 -0.80 8.97 -7.87
CA GLY A 146 -0.68 7.51 -7.80
C GLY A 146 0.69 6.99 -7.36
N HIS A 147 1.66 7.86 -7.08
CA HIS A 147 3.02 7.51 -6.66
C HIS A 147 3.26 7.82 -5.19
N LYS A 148 4.32 7.23 -4.63
CA LYS A 148 4.76 7.39 -3.23
C LYS A 148 6.02 8.25 -3.13
N MET A 149 6.07 9.10 -2.10
CA MET A 149 7.27 9.89 -1.79
C MET A 149 7.63 9.78 -0.32
N LEU A 150 8.89 9.45 -0.03
CA LEU A 150 9.46 9.49 1.31
C LEU A 150 10.29 10.77 1.50
N LEU A 151 10.00 11.51 2.56
CA LEU A 151 10.86 12.56 3.09
C LEU A 151 11.65 12.00 4.28
N ALA A 152 12.92 11.70 4.09
CA ALA A 152 13.83 11.22 5.12
C ALA A 152 14.63 12.37 5.73
N GLY A 153 15.13 12.20 6.94
CA GLY A 153 16.01 13.21 7.58
C GLY A 153 16.20 12.97 9.06
N PRO A 154 17.21 13.59 9.68
CA PRO A 154 17.48 13.51 11.12
C PRO A 154 16.26 13.95 11.95
N SER A 155 16.25 13.59 13.22
CA SER A 155 15.29 14.17 14.16
C SER A 155 15.49 15.70 14.21
N LYS A 156 14.39 16.44 14.26
CA LYS A 156 14.41 17.93 14.30
C LYS A 156 14.94 18.63 13.03
N ALA A 157 15.12 17.94 11.92
CA ALA A 157 15.55 18.54 10.64
C ALA A 157 14.43 19.31 9.89
N GLY A 158 13.33 19.67 10.53
CA GLY A 158 12.26 20.45 9.90
C GLY A 158 11.32 19.67 8.97
N LYS A 159 11.32 18.31 8.98
CA LYS A 159 10.48 17.49 8.08
C LYS A 159 8.99 17.86 8.12
N SER A 160 8.42 18.02 9.32
CA SER A 160 7.02 18.42 9.48
C SER A 160 6.73 19.81 8.90
N PHE A 161 7.63 20.75 9.03
CA PHE A 161 7.49 22.08 8.41
C PHE A 161 7.55 22.00 6.88
N ALA A 162 8.46 21.20 6.33
CA ALA A 162 8.55 20.95 4.89
C ALA A 162 7.28 20.28 4.35
N LEU A 163 6.70 19.31 5.08
CA LEU A 163 5.45 18.66 4.71
C LEU A 163 4.23 19.60 4.83
N ILE A 164 4.18 20.44 5.84
CA ILE A 164 3.14 21.48 5.97
C ILE A 164 3.24 22.48 4.81
N GLN A 165 4.44 22.91 4.47
CA GLN A 165 4.67 23.79 3.32
C GLN A 165 4.24 23.13 2.00
N LEU A 166 4.57 21.85 1.80
CA LEU A 166 4.09 21.08 0.63
C LEU A 166 2.57 20.99 0.60
N CYS A 167 1.95 20.72 1.75
CA CYS A 167 0.48 20.68 1.87
C CYS A 167 -0.14 22.00 1.44
N ILE A 168 0.42 23.12 1.88
CA ILE A 168 -0.02 24.47 1.48
C ILE A 168 0.24 24.72 0.00
N ALA A 169 1.41 24.36 -0.52
CA ALA A 169 1.75 24.51 -1.93
C ALA A 169 0.76 23.77 -2.85
N ILE A 170 0.41 22.53 -2.50
CA ILE A 170 -0.61 21.75 -3.23
C ILE A 170 -1.98 22.41 -3.12
N ALA A 171 -2.40 22.84 -1.93
CA ALA A 171 -3.71 23.44 -1.75
C ALA A 171 -3.88 24.74 -2.52
N GLU A 172 -2.85 25.59 -2.54
CA GLU A 172 -2.87 26.92 -3.14
C GLU A 172 -2.34 26.94 -4.60
N GLY A 173 -1.85 25.80 -5.14
CA GLY A 173 -1.25 25.73 -6.48
C GLY A 173 0.02 26.56 -6.57
N LYS A 174 0.87 26.50 -5.56
CA LYS A 174 2.15 27.24 -5.47
C LYS A 174 3.34 26.31 -5.65
N ASP A 175 4.50 26.91 -5.84
CA ASP A 175 5.74 26.17 -5.92
C ASP A 175 6.21 25.71 -4.52
N TRP A 176 6.78 24.51 -4.47
CA TRP A 176 7.44 23.96 -3.29
C TRP A 176 8.91 23.74 -3.61
N PHE A 177 9.78 24.46 -2.93
CA PHE A 177 11.23 24.49 -3.21
C PHE A 177 11.58 24.74 -4.71
N GLY A 178 10.79 25.57 -5.39
CA GLY A 178 10.97 25.87 -6.81
C GLY A 178 10.34 24.88 -7.78
N PHE A 179 9.68 23.82 -7.30
CA PHE A 179 8.94 22.87 -8.12
C PHE A 179 7.45 23.21 -8.12
N LYS A 180 6.87 23.31 -9.29
CA LYS A 180 5.43 23.54 -9.44
C LYS A 180 4.62 22.39 -8.82
N CYS A 181 3.64 22.72 -7.99
CA CYS A 181 2.69 21.76 -7.48
C CYS A 181 1.35 21.87 -8.18
N ALA A 182 0.73 20.74 -8.47
CA ALA A 182 -0.66 20.72 -8.91
C ALA A 182 -1.57 21.23 -7.80
N GLN A 183 -2.56 22.05 -8.17
CA GLN A 183 -3.55 22.52 -7.20
C GLN A 183 -4.65 21.48 -6.98
N GLY A 184 -4.99 21.23 -5.72
CA GLY A 184 -6.11 20.36 -5.39
C GLY A 184 -6.23 20.08 -3.90
N LYS A 185 -7.18 19.19 -3.58
CA LYS A 185 -7.44 18.81 -2.19
C LYS A 185 -6.36 17.88 -1.67
N VAL A 186 -5.94 18.13 -0.44
CA VAL A 186 -4.93 17.36 0.28
C VAL A 186 -5.40 17.03 1.69
N ILE A 187 -5.14 15.81 2.14
CA ILE A 187 -5.35 15.43 3.53
C ILE A 187 -4.02 15.31 4.26
N TYR A 188 -3.90 16.01 5.38
CA TYR A 188 -2.76 15.94 6.29
C TYR A 188 -3.09 15.07 7.49
N VAL A 189 -2.46 13.91 7.58
CA VAL A 189 -2.62 12.94 8.68
C VAL A 189 -1.58 13.23 9.75
N ASN A 190 -1.99 13.93 10.79
CA ASN A 190 -1.15 14.30 11.93
C ASN A 190 -1.17 13.21 13.00
N LEU A 191 -0.05 12.58 13.25
CA LEU A 191 0.12 11.49 14.21
C LEU A 191 0.86 11.91 15.48
N GLU A 192 1.52 13.07 15.48
CA GLU A 192 2.41 13.47 16.56
C GLU A 192 1.93 14.70 17.34
N LEU A 193 1.51 15.74 16.66
CA LEU A 193 1.13 16.99 17.30
C LEU A 193 -0.29 16.97 17.85
N ASP A 194 -0.54 17.70 18.93
CA ASP A 194 -1.90 18.01 19.33
C ASP A 194 -2.61 18.88 18.28
N LYS A 195 -3.94 18.88 18.32
CA LYS A 195 -4.76 19.55 17.30
C LYS A 195 -4.50 21.05 17.22
N ALA A 196 -4.29 21.71 18.36
CA ALA A 196 -4.10 23.15 18.39
C ALA A 196 -2.72 23.53 17.83
N SER A 197 -1.66 22.91 18.34
CA SER A 197 -0.29 23.12 17.87
C SER A 197 -0.13 22.87 16.38
N CYS A 198 -0.75 21.78 15.86
CA CYS A 198 -0.72 21.49 14.43
C CYS A 198 -1.36 22.62 13.60
N LYS A 199 -2.52 23.11 13.99
CA LYS A 199 -3.21 24.22 13.31
C LYS A 199 -2.42 25.53 13.38
N HIS A 200 -1.81 25.83 14.53
CA HIS A 200 -0.96 27.01 14.66
C HIS A 200 0.25 26.94 13.73
N ARG A 201 0.93 25.78 13.64
CA ARG A 201 2.02 25.60 12.67
C ARG A 201 1.60 25.86 11.22
N PHE A 202 0.43 25.40 10.81
CA PHE A 202 -0.09 25.75 9.47
C PHE A 202 -0.26 27.23 9.27
N LYS A 203 -0.82 27.94 10.27
CA LYS A 203 -0.99 29.38 10.23
C LYS A 203 0.35 30.11 10.19
N ASP A 204 1.32 29.64 10.98
CA ASP A 204 2.67 30.22 11.04
C ASP A 204 3.38 30.06 9.69
N VAL A 205 3.26 28.89 9.04
CA VAL A 205 3.83 28.66 7.70
C VAL A 205 3.14 29.52 6.63
N TYR A 206 1.80 29.65 6.65
CA TYR A 206 1.11 30.59 5.76
C TYR A 206 1.61 32.04 5.91
N ASN A 207 1.74 32.48 7.16
CA ASN A 207 2.25 33.82 7.46
C ASN A 207 3.70 33.98 6.98
N ALA A 208 4.52 32.98 7.24
CA ALA A 208 5.92 32.97 6.86
C ALA A 208 6.14 32.98 5.34
N LEU A 209 5.25 32.30 4.59
CA LEU A 209 5.23 32.32 3.13
C LEU A 209 4.60 33.60 2.56
N ASN A 210 4.06 34.47 3.41
CA ASN A 210 3.28 35.64 3.01
C ASN A 210 2.15 35.32 2.02
N LEU A 211 1.52 34.13 2.20
CA LEU A 211 0.42 33.67 1.35
C LEU A 211 -0.94 34.03 1.96
N LYS A 212 -1.84 34.43 1.10
CA LYS A 212 -3.27 34.45 1.44
C LYS A 212 -3.80 33.03 1.38
N ALA A 213 -4.64 32.66 2.34
CA ALA A 213 -5.24 31.35 2.43
C ALA A 213 -6.51 31.26 1.57
N ASP A 214 -6.37 31.53 0.27
CA ASP A 214 -7.50 31.62 -0.66
C ASP A 214 -8.16 30.26 -0.91
N ASN A 215 -7.36 29.19 -0.86
CA ASN A 215 -7.79 27.82 -1.10
C ASN A 215 -7.60 26.91 0.13
N ILE A 216 -7.65 27.45 1.34
CA ILE A 216 -7.49 26.71 2.59
C ILE A 216 -8.52 25.58 2.76
N SER A 217 -9.67 25.69 2.08
CA SER A 217 -10.69 24.62 2.03
C SER A 217 -10.21 23.34 1.32
N ASN A 218 -9.10 23.41 0.58
CA ASN A 218 -8.46 22.25 0.00
C ASN A 218 -7.64 21.43 1.01
N ILE A 219 -7.43 21.94 2.24
CA ILE A 219 -6.68 21.25 3.28
C ILE A 219 -7.62 20.61 4.28
N ASP A 220 -7.66 19.29 4.30
CA ASP A 220 -8.29 18.53 5.37
C ASP A 220 -7.25 18.00 6.34
N MET A 221 -7.53 18.08 7.64
CA MET A 221 -6.63 17.63 8.70
C MET A 221 -7.23 16.47 9.48
N TRP A 222 -6.50 15.36 9.56
CA TRP A 222 -6.89 14.20 10.35
C TRP A 222 -5.95 14.02 11.54
N HIS A 223 -6.42 14.42 12.74
CA HIS A 223 -5.62 14.36 13.96
C HIS A 223 -5.76 13.00 14.64
N LEU A 224 -4.69 12.21 14.63
CA LEU A 224 -4.63 10.85 15.16
C LEU A 224 -3.66 10.67 16.34
N ARG A 225 -3.11 11.76 16.90
CA ARG A 225 -2.29 11.66 18.11
C ARG A 225 -3.07 10.96 19.24
N GLY A 226 -2.49 9.90 19.79
CA GLY A 226 -3.13 9.04 20.81
C GLY A 226 -4.24 8.12 20.29
N LYS A 227 -4.50 8.12 18.98
CA LYS A 227 -5.50 7.27 18.29
C LYS A 227 -4.92 6.56 17.07
N SER A 228 -3.59 6.56 16.93
CA SER A 228 -2.90 5.86 15.85
C SER A 228 -3.17 4.35 15.93
N VAL A 229 -3.39 3.77 14.76
CA VAL A 229 -3.55 2.33 14.57
C VAL A 229 -2.53 1.86 13.53
N PRO A 230 -2.18 0.57 13.50
CA PRO A 230 -1.33 0.00 12.46
C PRO A 230 -1.77 0.38 11.05
N MET A 231 -0.83 0.48 10.11
CA MET A 231 -1.12 0.94 8.74
C MET A 231 -2.10 0.03 8.01
N ASP A 232 -2.06 -1.28 8.21
CA ASP A 232 -3.02 -2.25 7.66
C ASP A 232 -4.48 -1.95 8.08
N LYS A 233 -4.66 -1.41 9.30
CA LYS A 233 -5.97 -0.96 9.80
C LYS A 233 -6.30 0.50 9.46
N LEU A 234 -5.27 1.32 9.21
CA LEU A 234 -5.43 2.73 8.85
C LEU A 234 -5.78 2.89 7.37
N ALA A 235 -5.10 2.15 6.48
CA ALA A 235 -5.26 2.27 5.03
C ALA A 235 -6.73 2.11 4.58
N PRO A 236 -7.50 1.07 4.97
CA PRO A 236 -8.90 0.95 4.56
C PRO A 236 -9.78 2.11 5.05
N LYS A 237 -9.45 2.68 6.22
CA LYS A 237 -10.18 3.84 6.78
C LYS A 237 -9.84 5.13 6.04
N LEU A 238 -8.59 5.27 5.61
CA LEU A 238 -8.09 6.39 4.82
C LEU A 238 -8.70 6.36 3.42
N ILE A 239 -8.62 5.23 2.73
CA ILE A 239 -9.22 5.00 1.41
C ILE A 239 -10.69 5.38 1.39
N ARG A 240 -11.50 4.83 2.30
CA ARG A 240 -12.93 5.13 2.40
C ARG A 240 -13.25 6.61 2.62
N ARG A 241 -12.36 7.36 3.29
CA ARG A 241 -12.51 8.81 3.47
C ARG A 241 -12.05 9.57 2.24
N ALA A 242 -10.95 9.13 1.66
CA ALA A 242 -10.33 9.79 0.53
C ALA A 242 -11.20 9.70 -0.73
N GLN A 243 -11.79 8.54 -1.01
CA GLN A 243 -12.71 8.33 -2.14
C GLN A 243 -13.94 9.26 -2.13
N LYS A 244 -14.27 9.88 -0.99
CA LYS A 244 -15.41 10.80 -0.87
C LYS A 244 -15.09 12.26 -1.21
N LYS A 245 -13.82 12.62 -1.42
CA LYS A 245 -13.38 14.01 -1.43
C LYS A 245 -12.39 14.40 -2.53
N ASP A 246 -12.08 13.51 -3.45
CA ASP A 246 -11.18 13.75 -4.60
C ASP A 246 -9.82 14.33 -4.18
N TYR A 247 -9.19 13.74 -3.16
CA TYR A 247 -7.83 14.12 -2.77
C TYR A 247 -6.83 13.78 -3.86
N ILE A 248 -5.94 14.72 -4.17
CA ILE A 248 -4.81 14.48 -5.08
C ILE A 248 -3.54 14.08 -4.33
N ALA A 249 -3.52 14.31 -3.02
CA ALA A 249 -2.41 13.93 -2.15
C ALA A 249 -2.87 13.56 -0.73
N VAL A 250 -2.18 12.58 -0.15
CA VAL A 250 -2.24 12.19 1.26
C VAL A 250 -0.87 12.42 1.87
N ILE A 251 -0.79 13.23 2.91
CA ILE A 251 0.47 13.49 3.64
C ILE A 251 0.37 12.87 5.03
N ILE A 252 1.33 12.01 5.41
CA ILE A 252 1.36 11.29 6.69
C ILE A 252 2.59 11.70 7.49
N ASP A 253 2.38 12.30 8.65
CA ASP A 253 3.44 12.88 9.48
C ASP A 253 3.34 12.46 10.96
N PRO A 254 4.33 11.70 11.46
CA PRO A 254 5.32 10.83 10.82
C PRO A 254 4.90 9.35 10.82
N ILE A 255 5.47 8.51 9.92
CA ILE A 255 5.04 7.11 9.80
C ILE A 255 5.43 6.21 10.96
N TYR A 256 6.48 6.52 11.75
CA TYR A 256 6.94 5.65 12.84
C TYR A 256 5.85 5.38 13.89
N LYS A 257 4.81 6.20 13.95
CA LYS A 257 3.66 6.01 14.86
C LYS A 257 2.69 4.92 14.42
N ILE A 258 2.78 4.48 13.18
CA ILE A 258 1.87 3.49 12.58
C ILE A 258 2.59 2.25 12.07
N ILE A 259 3.92 2.23 12.17
CA ILE A 259 4.73 1.03 11.93
C ILE A 259 4.47 0.05 13.08
N THR A 260 4.31 -1.22 12.74
CA THR A 260 4.20 -2.34 13.68
C THR A 260 5.21 -3.41 13.32
N GLY A 261 5.79 -4.03 14.34
CA GLY A 261 6.82 -5.05 14.16
C GLY A 261 8.24 -4.48 14.16
N ASP A 262 9.16 -5.26 13.61
CA ASP A 262 10.58 -4.91 13.55
C ASP A 262 10.87 -4.11 12.28
N GLU A 263 11.27 -2.85 12.43
CA GLU A 263 11.67 -1.97 11.32
C GLU A 263 12.88 -2.51 10.51
N ASN A 264 13.64 -3.45 11.06
CA ASN A 264 14.76 -4.08 10.37
C ASN A 264 14.36 -5.32 9.56
N SER A 265 13.13 -5.82 9.75
CA SER A 265 12.60 -6.95 8.98
C SER A 265 12.13 -6.47 7.59
N ALA A 266 12.80 -6.95 6.54
CA ALA A 266 12.48 -6.60 5.16
C ALA A 266 11.03 -6.98 4.78
N ASP A 267 10.58 -8.18 5.18
CA ASP A 267 9.26 -8.68 4.85
C ASP A 267 8.14 -7.86 5.53
N GLN A 268 8.35 -7.52 6.83
CA GLN A 268 7.37 -6.69 7.56
C GLN A 268 7.29 -5.27 6.98
N MET A 269 8.44 -4.70 6.58
CA MET A 269 8.48 -3.39 5.97
C MET A 269 7.94 -3.38 4.53
N ALA A 270 8.15 -4.44 3.76
CA ALA A 270 7.50 -4.59 2.46
C ALA A 270 5.98 -4.66 2.61
N TYR A 271 5.46 -5.46 3.54
CA TYR A 271 4.04 -5.51 3.83
C TYR A 271 3.47 -4.15 4.27
N PHE A 272 4.23 -3.41 5.10
CA PHE A 272 3.85 -2.06 5.52
C PHE A 272 3.79 -1.09 4.34
N CYS A 273 4.81 -1.08 3.48
CA CYS A 273 4.90 -0.20 2.31
C CYS A 273 3.81 -0.51 1.27
N ASN A 274 3.47 -1.79 1.07
CA ASN A 274 2.37 -2.20 0.21
C ASN A 274 0.99 -1.61 0.61
N GLN A 275 0.82 -1.18 1.88
CA GLN A 275 -0.40 -0.50 2.27
C GLN A 275 -0.49 0.91 1.67
N PHE A 276 0.63 1.55 1.39
CA PHE A 276 0.65 2.84 0.68
C PHE A 276 0.29 2.65 -0.80
N ASP A 277 0.76 1.55 -1.43
CA ASP A 277 0.38 1.21 -2.81
C ASP A 277 -1.13 1.04 -2.96
N LYS A 278 -1.76 0.37 -1.99
CA LYS A 278 -3.23 0.25 -1.95
C LYS A 278 -3.92 1.61 -1.87
N VAL A 279 -3.40 2.54 -1.07
CA VAL A 279 -3.96 3.90 -1.00
C VAL A 279 -3.77 4.62 -2.33
N CYS A 280 -2.58 4.52 -2.95
CA CYS A 280 -2.29 5.14 -4.24
C CYS A 280 -3.22 4.61 -5.34
N SER A 281 -3.36 3.28 -5.46
CA SER A 281 -4.13 2.64 -6.53
C SER A 281 -5.64 2.83 -6.35
N GLU A 282 -6.17 2.68 -5.13
CA GLU A 282 -7.61 2.75 -4.88
C GLU A 282 -8.16 4.19 -4.84
N VAL A 283 -7.30 5.18 -4.52
CA VAL A 283 -7.70 6.59 -4.45
C VAL A 283 -7.25 7.37 -5.67
N GLY A 284 -6.22 6.93 -6.39
CA GLY A 284 -5.63 7.66 -7.51
C GLY A 284 -4.85 8.91 -7.07
N CYS A 285 -4.42 8.98 -5.81
CA CYS A 285 -3.70 10.11 -5.22
C CYS A 285 -2.23 9.76 -4.93
N ALA A 286 -1.38 10.77 -4.77
CA ALA A 286 -0.03 10.53 -4.27
C ALA A 286 -0.03 10.36 -2.74
N VAL A 287 0.84 9.48 -2.23
CA VAL A 287 1.07 9.30 -0.80
C VAL A 287 2.46 9.80 -0.43
N ILE A 288 2.51 10.78 0.46
CA ILE A 288 3.74 11.42 0.91
C ILE A 288 3.88 11.19 2.41
N TYR A 289 5.04 10.72 2.84
CA TYR A 289 5.27 10.42 4.24
C TYR A 289 6.69 10.76 4.68
N CYS A 290 6.90 10.94 6.00
CA CYS A 290 8.23 11.18 6.51
C CYS A 290 8.69 10.12 7.50
N HIS A 291 10.01 9.89 7.49
CA HIS A 291 10.68 8.96 8.39
C HIS A 291 12.02 9.53 8.86
N HIS A 292 12.52 9.00 9.99
CA HIS A 292 13.79 9.40 10.54
C HIS A 292 14.96 8.64 9.91
N HIS A 293 16.15 9.26 9.93
CA HIS A 293 17.40 8.56 9.63
C HIS A 293 17.72 7.49 10.70
N SER A 294 18.44 6.46 10.32
CA SER A 294 19.04 5.52 11.26
C SER A 294 20.01 6.26 12.21
N LYS A 295 20.16 5.77 13.44
CA LYS A 295 21.11 6.33 14.41
C LYS A 295 22.56 6.19 13.93
N GLY A 296 23.40 7.20 14.22
CA GLY A 296 24.84 7.23 13.92
C GLY A 296 25.21 8.30 12.89
N SER A 297 26.53 8.45 12.63
CA SER A 297 27.04 9.42 11.64
C SER A 297 26.54 9.09 10.25
N GLN A 298 25.92 10.08 9.59
CA GLN A 298 25.28 9.92 8.29
C GLN A 298 26.10 10.52 7.13
N GLY A 299 27.13 11.33 7.43
CA GLY A 299 27.89 12.09 6.42
C GLY A 299 28.56 11.24 5.34
N GLY A 300 28.96 9.99 5.66
CA GLY A 300 29.60 9.07 4.70
C GLY A 300 28.67 8.06 4.06
N LYS A 301 27.37 8.03 4.40
CA LYS A 301 26.42 7.06 3.85
C LYS A 301 25.74 7.61 2.60
N LYS A 302 25.46 6.73 1.63
CA LYS A 302 24.58 7.07 0.50
C LYS A 302 23.17 7.37 1.02
N SER A 303 22.43 8.26 0.37
CA SER A 303 21.05 8.63 0.77
C SER A 303 20.15 7.41 0.98
N MET A 304 20.28 6.39 0.14
CA MET A 304 19.51 5.13 0.25
C MET A 304 19.80 4.35 1.54
N ASP A 305 20.96 4.55 2.15
CA ASP A 305 21.39 3.83 3.35
C ASP A 305 21.12 4.64 4.63
N ARG A 306 20.62 5.86 4.51
CA ARG A 306 20.36 6.75 5.65
C ARG A 306 19.00 6.55 6.30
N ALA A 307 17.98 6.16 5.51
CA ALA A 307 16.65 5.89 6.05
C ALA A 307 16.71 4.80 7.14
N SER A 308 16.03 5.03 8.25
CA SER A 308 15.99 4.09 9.37
C SER A 308 15.32 2.77 8.97
N GLY A 309 15.78 1.67 9.56
CA GLY A 309 15.20 0.35 9.35
C GLY A 309 15.78 -0.40 8.15
N SER A 310 14.98 -1.32 7.60
CA SER A 310 15.41 -2.11 6.44
C SER A 310 15.53 -1.22 5.20
N GLY A 311 16.43 -1.57 4.28
CA GLY A 311 16.61 -0.86 3.01
C GLY A 311 15.36 -0.78 2.12
N VAL A 312 14.25 -1.41 2.52
CA VAL A 312 12.95 -1.34 1.84
C VAL A 312 12.45 0.12 1.81
N PHE A 313 12.54 0.85 2.92
CA PHE A 313 12.09 2.26 2.96
C PHE A 313 12.78 3.17 1.95
N ALA A 314 14.00 2.82 1.54
CA ALA A 314 14.73 3.62 0.57
C ALA A 314 14.46 3.19 -0.89
N ARG A 315 14.03 1.95 -1.11
CA ARG A 315 13.85 1.37 -2.45
C ARG A 315 12.39 1.41 -2.92
N ASP A 316 11.46 1.30 -1.98
CA ASP A 316 10.03 1.18 -2.25
C ASP A 316 9.38 2.48 -2.78
N PRO A 317 9.65 3.69 -2.26
CA PRO A 317 9.04 4.90 -2.77
C PRO A 317 9.54 5.28 -4.17
N ASP A 318 8.64 5.80 -5.01
CA ASP A 318 8.95 6.31 -6.35
C ASP A 318 9.86 7.55 -6.30
N ALA A 319 9.76 8.34 -5.23
CA ALA A 319 10.62 9.48 -4.96
C ALA A 319 11.12 9.47 -3.51
N LEU A 320 12.42 9.71 -3.31
CA LEU A 320 13.04 9.86 -2.00
C LEU A 320 13.71 11.23 -1.91
N LEU A 321 13.25 12.04 -0.96
CA LEU A 321 13.88 13.28 -0.55
C LEU A 321 14.61 13.07 0.77
N ASP A 322 15.88 13.47 0.82
CA ASP A 322 16.72 13.26 1.96
C ASP A 322 17.22 14.62 2.49
N LEU A 323 16.79 14.95 3.71
CA LEU A 323 17.25 16.14 4.41
C LEU A 323 18.55 15.81 5.15
N THR A 324 19.67 16.42 4.74
CA THR A 324 20.96 16.19 5.36
C THR A 324 21.57 17.51 5.80
N GLU A 325 22.28 17.46 6.94
CA GLU A 325 23.08 18.56 7.41
C GLU A 325 24.42 18.55 6.66
N LEU A 326 24.76 19.66 6.02
CA LEU A 326 26.06 19.80 5.37
C LEU A 326 27.11 20.22 6.40
N GLU A 327 28.25 19.54 6.40
CA GLU A 327 29.44 20.00 7.11
C GLU A 327 30.00 21.25 6.42
N ILE A 328 29.78 22.42 7.00
CA ILE A 328 30.30 23.67 6.50
C ILE A 328 31.65 23.91 7.16
N THR A 329 32.71 24.08 6.37
CA THR A 329 34.04 24.40 6.87
C THR A 329 34.05 25.76 7.56
N ASP A 330 34.92 25.97 8.60
CA ASP A 330 34.99 27.21 9.39
C ASP A 330 35.29 28.45 8.54
N SER A 331 35.92 28.30 7.36
CA SER A 331 36.12 29.41 6.44
C SER A 331 34.82 29.91 5.80
N ILE A 332 33.85 29.05 5.63
CA ILE A 332 32.51 29.38 5.09
C ILE A 332 31.60 29.97 6.17
N ARG A 333 31.76 29.59 7.44
CA ARG A 333 30.96 30.09 8.56
C ARG A 333 31.20 31.57 8.87
N LYS A 334 32.25 32.21 8.31
CA LYS A 334 32.64 33.60 8.62
C LYS A 334 32.09 34.65 7.67
N SER A 335 31.43 34.29 6.58
CA SER A 335 30.84 35.26 5.65
C SER A 335 29.35 35.50 5.96
N GLU A 336 28.83 36.72 5.69
CA GLU A 336 27.41 37.02 5.91
C GLU A 336 26.45 36.17 5.01
N GLU A 337 26.97 35.64 3.92
CA GLU A 337 26.27 34.68 3.05
C GLU A 337 26.06 33.35 3.74
N ASP A 338 26.84 32.99 4.75
CA ASP A 338 26.79 31.73 5.50
C ASP A 338 25.52 31.55 6.32
N LYS A 339 24.85 32.61 6.68
CA LYS A 339 23.57 32.58 7.40
C LYS A 339 22.44 32.01 6.54
N LEU A 340 22.65 31.87 5.26
CA LEU A 340 21.67 31.49 4.24
C LEU A 340 21.80 30.05 3.77
N ILE A 341 22.88 29.36 4.07
CA ILE A 341 23.10 28.00 3.58
C ILE A 341 22.51 26.98 4.56
N CYS A 342 21.22 26.73 4.45
CA CYS A 342 20.62 25.54 5.05
C CYS A 342 20.99 24.31 4.22
N SER A 343 21.67 23.38 4.81
CA SER A 343 22.17 22.14 4.22
C SER A 343 21.08 21.26 3.56
N VAL A 344 19.86 21.47 3.99
CA VAL A 344 18.68 20.69 3.63
C VAL A 344 18.34 20.73 2.13
N CYS A 345 18.61 21.84 1.44
CA CYS A 345 18.21 22.00 0.04
C CYS A 345 19.28 21.55 -0.95
N LEU A 346 20.55 21.49 -0.55
CA LEU A 346 21.64 21.31 -1.48
C LEU A 346 21.77 19.88 -2.00
N GLU A 347 21.69 18.89 -1.11
CA GLU A 347 21.76 17.48 -1.51
C GLU A 347 20.52 17.07 -2.32
N TRP A 348 19.37 17.66 -2.01
CA TRP A 348 18.18 17.47 -2.79
C TRP A 348 18.30 18.05 -4.21
N ILE A 349 18.82 19.29 -4.37
CA ILE A 349 19.10 19.88 -5.67
C ILE A 349 20.06 18.99 -6.48
N LEU A 350 21.13 18.51 -5.84
CA LEU A 350 22.13 17.64 -6.46
C LEU A 350 21.56 16.30 -6.93
N ARG A 351 20.59 15.75 -6.20
CA ARG A 351 19.98 14.45 -6.52
C ARG A 351 18.95 14.51 -7.65
N PHE A 352 18.18 15.58 -7.74
CA PHE A 352 17.12 15.73 -8.74
C PHE A 352 17.53 16.52 -9.99
N ASN A 353 18.71 17.10 -9.99
CA ASN A 353 19.27 17.71 -11.18
C ASN A 353 20.29 16.73 -11.82
N PRO A 354 19.92 16.01 -12.91
CA PRO A 354 20.80 15.03 -13.54
C PRO A 354 22.07 15.65 -14.13
N ASN A 355 22.14 16.99 -14.22
CA ASN A 355 23.32 17.73 -14.68
C ASN A 355 24.35 18.00 -13.56
N PHE A 356 23.99 17.76 -12.29
CA PHE A 356 24.93 17.82 -11.18
C PHE A 356 25.64 16.47 -11.02
N LYS A 357 26.97 16.48 -11.21
CA LYS A 357 27.82 15.31 -11.00
C LYS A 357 28.03 15.05 -9.50
N GLU A 358 28.23 13.77 -9.13
CA GLU A 358 28.56 13.34 -7.75
C GLU A 358 29.78 14.05 -7.13
N SER A 359 30.61 14.70 -7.95
CA SER A 359 31.75 15.52 -7.55
C SER A 359 31.52 16.98 -7.92
N ALA A 360 30.47 17.59 -7.38
CA ALA A 360 30.21 19.01 -7.61
C ALA A 360 31.40 19.86 -7.18
N SER A 361 31.87 20.73 -8.07
CA SER A 361 32.91 21.70 -7.78
C SER A 361 32.37 22.79 -6.82
N ARG A 362 33.27 23.59 -6.23
CA ARG A 362 32.89 24.76 -5.44
C ARG A 362 31.96 25.71 -6.20
N ASP A 363 32.15 25.87 -7.50
CA ASP A 363 31.33 26.71 -8.37
C ASP A 363 29.94 26.11 -8.62
N ASP A 364 29.82 24.78 -8.67
CA ASP A 364 28.54 24.10 -8.78
C ASP A 364 27.73 24.23 -7.48
N LEU A 365 28.41 24.16 -6.32
CA LEU A 365 27.82 24.39 -5.01
C LEU A 365 27.35 25.84 -4.87
N PHE A 366 28.12 26.80 -5.41
CA PHE A 366 27.76 28.22 -5.41
C PHE A 366 26.58 28.50 -6.35
N SER A 367 26.52 27.81 -7.52
CA SER A 367 25.40 27.91 -8.44
C SER A 367 24.12 27.27 -7.86
N ALA A 368 24.26 26.16 -7.16
CA ALA A 368 23.15 25.55 -6.43
C ALA A 368 22.68 26.44 -5.26
N ALA A 369 23.60 27.10 -4.57
CA ALA A 369 23.28 28.09 -3.53
C ALA A 369 22.55 29.31 -4.10
N LYS A 370 22.89 29.77 -5.31
CA LYS A 370 22.18 30.85 -6.02
C LYS A 370 20.78 30.42 -6.48
N MET A 371 20.60 29.20 -7.00
CA MET A 371 19.27 28.67 -7.30
C MET A 371 18.41 28.58 -6.04
N ARG A 372 19.02 28.22 -4.92
CA ARG A 372 18.37 28.22 -3.63
C ARG A 372 18.02 29.64 -3.16
N GLU A 373 18.91 30.62 -3.34
CA GLU A 373 18.63 32.02 -3.00
C GLU A 373 17.43 32.55 -3.78
N HIS A 374 17.23 32.07 -5.03
CA HIS A 374 16.04 32.35 -5.82
C HIS A 374 14.80 31.64 -5.26
N ALA A 375 14.90 30.38 -4.89
CA ALA A 375 13.82 29.64 -4.26
C ALA A 375 13.47 30.20 -2.86
N LEU A 376 14.45 30.71 -2.13
CA LEU A 376 14.26 31.33 -0.81
C LEU A 376 13.79 32.80 -0.86
N LYS A 377 13.98 33.49 -1.98
CA LYS A 377 13.33 34.82 -2.17
C LYS A 377 11.82 34.72 -2.24
N GLU A 378 11.29 33.54 -2.61
CA GLU A 378 9.87 33.26 -2.56
C GLU A 378 9.40 32.78 -1.17
N LEU A 379 10.31 32.30 -0.33
CA LEU A 379 10.05 31.98 1.06
C LEU A 379 10.34 33.23 1.92
N SER A 380 9.37 33.71 2.69
CA SER A 380 9.62 34.84 3.59
C SER A 380 10.75 34.53 4.57
N GLU A 381 11.50 35.56 4.96
CA GLU A 381 12.58 35.47 5.93
C GLU A 381 12.14 34.77 7.25
N ALA A 382 10.85 34.83 7.58
CA ALA A 382 10.24 34.19 8.74
C ALA A 382 10.10 32.66 8.58
N SER A 383 9.80 32.15 7.38
CA SER A 383 9.80 30.69 7.09
C SER A 383 11.18 30.09 7.29
N TYR A 384 12.19 30.83 6.86
CA TYR A 384 13.58 30.44 7.02
C TYR A 384 13.97 30.37 8.50
N LYS A 385 13.60 31.38 9.29
CA LYS A 385 13.85 31.41 10.74
C LYS A 385 13.14 30.26 11.47
N LEU A 386 11.91 29.90 11.08
CA LEU A 386 11.19 28.76 11.64
C LEU A 386 11.85 27.43 11.29
N MET A 387 12.32 27.27 10.05
CA MET A 387 13.05 26.06 9.65
C MET A 387 14.42 25.93 10.37
N CYS A 388 15.10 27.03 10.62
CA CYS A 388 16.41 27.05 11.31
C CYS A 388 16.31 27.01 12.82
N ALA A 389 15.26 27.56 13.44
CA ALA A 389 15.08 27.55 14.90
C ALA A 389 14.84 26.14 15.46
N ASP A 390 14.21 25.25 14.69
CA ASP A 390 14.01 23.84 15.08
C ASP A 390 15.29 22.97 14.95
N ILE A 391 16.33 23.49 14.28
CA ILE A 391 17.63 22.83 14.13
C ILE A 391 18.56 23.17 15.33
N SER A 392 18.32 24.25 16.02
CA SER A 392 19.18 24.75 17.10
C SER A 392 18.64 24.48 18.51
N SER A 393 17.50 23.88 18.67
CA SER A 393 16.89 23.45 19.93
C SER A 393 16.77 21.91 20.00
#